data_cf48ec97e3565273c5511d623a43899c
#
_entry.id   cf48ec97e3565273c5511d623a43899c
#
_cell.length_a   1.000
_cell.length_b   1.000
_cell.length_c   1.000
_cell.angle_alpha   90.00
_cell.angle_beta   90.00
_cell.angle_gamma   90.00
#
_symmetry.space_group_name_H-M   'P 1'
#
loop_
_entity.id
_entity.type
_entity.pdbx_description
1 polymer ?
#
loop_
_entity_poly.entity_id
_entity_poly.type
_entity_poly.pdbx_seq_one_letter_code
_entity_poly.pdbx_strand_id
1 'polypeptide(L)' 'MRKWLLLVSVFSAAAVLLFTTASTLAHHAFSGEFDSTKPVKLRGKVVRMEWINPHAWLHIAVTGEDGEVVIWMIEAGPP' A
#
# COMPACT_ATOMS: atom_id res chain seq x y z
N MET A 1 -34.87 27.76 -4.68
CA MET A 1 -33.50 27.77 -5.18
C MET A 1 -32.45 27.80 -4.07
N ARG A 2 -32.54 28.72 -3.10
CA ARG A 2 -31.52 28.82 -2.02
C ARG A 2 -31.34 27.57 -1.16
N LYS A 3 -32.41 26.85 -0.86
CA LYS A 3 -32.38 25.61 -0.06
C LYS A 3 -31.61 24.47 -0.75
N TRP A 4 -31.69 24.37 -2.06
CA TRP A 4 -30.99 23.36 -2.84
C TRP A 4 -29.47 23.61 -2.89
N LEU A 5 -29.05 24.88 -2.99
CA LEU A 5 -27.63 25.26 -2.98
C LEU A 5 -26.96 24.89 -1.66
N LEU A 6 -27.63 25.07 -0.53
CA LEU A 6 -27.12 24.69 0.78
C LEU A 6 -26.95 23.18 0.92
N LEU A 7 -27.92 22.38 0.44
CA LEU A 7 -27.82 20.92 0.45
C LEU A 7 -26.65 20.41 -0.38
N VAL A 8 -26.46 20.94 -1.57
CA VAL A 8 -25.32 20.56 -2.43
C VAL A 8 -24.00 20.89 -1.77
N SER A 9 -23.86 22.03 -1.13
CA SER A 9 -22.63 22.43 -0.42
C SER A 9 -22.32 21.50 0.75
N VAL A 10 -23.31 21.09 1.53
CA VAL A 10 -23.12 20.15 2.64
C VAL A 10 -22.68 18.77 2.14
N PHE A 11 -23.29 18.26 1.08
CA PHE A 11 -22.89 16.99 0.47
C PHE A 11 -21.46 17.00 -0.06
N SER A 12 -21.04 18.07 -0.74
CA SER A 12 -19.71 18.23 -1.27
C SER A 12 -18.65 18.27 -0.16
N ALA A 13 -18.90 18.99 0.93
CA ALA A 13 -17.99 19.06 2.08
C ALA A 13 -17.83 17.68 2.75
N ALA A 14 -18.93 16.93 2.94
CA ALA A 14 -18.89 15.59 3.52
C ALA A 14 -18.05 14.63 2.64
N ALA A 15 -18.19 14.68 1.32
CA ALA A 15 -17.43 13.83 0.41
C ALA A 15 -15.91 14.12 0.51
N VAL A 16 -15.50 15.38 0.56
CA VAL A 16 -14.09 15.76 0.73
C VAL A 16 -13.51 15.25 2.04
N LEU A 17 -14.24 15.37 3.15
CA LEU A 17 -13.80 14.86 4.46
C LEU A 17 -13.61 13.34 4.45
N LEU A 18 -14.50 12.59 3.83
CA LEU A 18 -14.39 11.13 3.72
C LEU A 18 -13.15 10.71 2.94
N PHE A 19 -12.83 11.37 1.83
CA PHE A 19 -11.62 11.09 1.05
C PHE A 19 -10.36 11.38 1.84
N THR A 20 -10.29 12.51 2.55
CA THR A 20 -9.15 12.88 3.38
C THR A 20 -8.91 11.85 4.49
N THR A 21 -9.97 11.41 5.18
CA THR A 21 -9.90 10.40 6.23
C THR A 21 -9.40 9.06 5.70
N ALA A 22 -9.87 8.61 4.53
CA ALA A 22 -9.44 7.36 3.92
C ALA A 22 -7.93 7.38 3.58
N SER A 23 -7.42 8.49 3.03
CA SER A 23 -6.00 8.66 2.74
C SER A 23 -5.13 8.62 4.01
N THR A 24 -5.57 9.29 5.08
CA THR A 24 -4.86 9.29 6.37
C THR A 24 -4.81 7.90 6.98
N LEU A 25 -5.91 7.15 6.96
CA LEU A 25 -5.95 5.77 7.45
C LEU A 25 -5.01 4.85 6.68
N ALA A 26 -4.92 4.99 5.36
CA ALA A 26 -4.01 4.21 4.54
C ALA A 26 -2.53 4.47 4.91
N HIS A 27 -2.14 5.72 5.14
CA HIS A 27 -0.81 6.08 5.59
C HIS A 27 -0.49 5.55 6.98
N HIS A 28 -1.43 5.61 7.92
CA HIS A 28 -1.26 5.05 9.25
C HIS A 28 -1.13 3.53 9.23
N ALA A 29 -1.92 2.84 8.41
CA ALA A 29 -1.83 1.40 8.26
C ALA A 29 -0.46 0.97 7.72
N PHE A 30 0.06 1.67 6.72
CA PHE A 30 1.41 1.42 6.19
C PHE A 30 2.49 1.61 7.26
N SER A 31 2.48 2.74 7.98
CA SER A 31 3.46 3.05 9.02
C SER A 31 3.40 2.09 10.21
N GLY A 32 2.24 1.47 10.48
CA GLY A 32 2.08 0.48 11.53
C GLY A 32 2.68 -0.88 11.18
N GLU A 33 2.75 -1.21 9.90
CA GLU A 33 3.23 -2.51 9.43
C GLU A 33 4.67 -2.46 8.89
N PHE A 34 5.04 -1.35 8.27
CA PHE A 34 6.34 -1.16 7.63
C PHE A 34 7.08 0.05 8.18
N ASP A 35 8.39 -0.07 8.31
CA ASP A 35 9.24 1.05 8.70
C ASP A 35 9.84 1.71 7.45
N SER A 36 9.25 2.83 7.04
CA SER A 36 9.69 3.59 5.87
C SER A 36 11.06 4.25 6.03
N THR A 37 11.61 4.29 7.26
CA THR A 37 12.93 4.85 7.54
C THR A 37 14.05 3.82 7.39
N LYS A 38 13.71 2.56 7.15
CA LYS A 38 14.66 1.44 6.99
C LYS A 38 14.52 0.79 5.61
N PRO A 39 14.93 1.47 4.54
CA PRO A 39 14.88 0.86 3.21
C PRO A 39 15.84 -0.33 3.14
N VAL A 40 15.39 -1.39 2.49
CA VAL A 40 16.18 -2.60 2.25
C VAL A 40 16.40 -2.74 0.75
N LYS A 41 17.65 -2.97 0.35
CA LYS A 41 18.00 -3.26 -1.03
C LYS A 41 18.25 -4.75 -1.20
N LEU A 42 17.46 -5.40 -2.03
CA LEU A 42 17.58 -6.82 -2.31
C LEU A 42 17.89 -7.04 -3.79
N ARG A 43 18.70 -8.05 -4.04
CA ARG A 43 18.98 -8.53 -5.39
C ARG A 43 18.77 -10.03 -5.42
N GLY A 44 17.92 -10.47 -6.31
CA GLY A 44 17.59 -11.89 -6.37
C GLY A 44 16.84 -12.25 -7.64
N LYS A 45 16.45 -13.50 -7.73
CA LYS A 45 15.70 -14.04 -8.86
C LYS A 45 14.21 -14.12 -8.49
N VAL A 46 13.36 -13.59 -9.35
CA VAL A 46 11.91 -13.72 -9.20
C VAL A 46 11.52 -15.18 -9.38
N VAL A 47 10.90 -15.77 -8.37
CA VAL A 47 10.47 -17.16 -8.40
C VAL A 47 8.96 -17.32 -8.44
N ARG A 48 8.22 -16.29 -8.02
CA ARG A 48 6.75 -16.33 -8.01
C ARG A 48 6.19 -14.90 -7.96
N MET A 49 5.08 -14.68 -8.63
CA MET A 49 4.26 -13.47 -8.52
C MET A 49 2.84 -13.89 -8.17
N GLU A 50 2.30 -13.34 -7.09
CA GLU A 50 0.89 -13.48 -6.72
C GLU A 50 0.16 -12.20 -7.08
N TRP A 51 -0.69 -12.28 -8.10
CA TRP A 51 -1.41 -11.12 -8.65
C TRP A 51 -2.82 -11.07 -8.07
N ILE A 52 -2.91 -10.70 -6.79
CA ILE A 52 -4.16 -10.73 -6.03
C ILE A 52 -4.47 -9.38 -5.37
N ASN A 53 -5.76 -9.13 -5.11
CA ASN A 53 -6.20 -7.98 -4.33
C ASN A 53 -6.22 -8.35 -2.83
N PRO A 54 -6.01 -7.39 -1.90
CA PRO A 54 -5.76 -5.96 -2.15
C PRO A 54 -4.32 -5.63 -2.56
N HIS A 55 -3.37 -6.51 -2.39
CA HIS A 55 -1.97 -6.29 -2.73
C HIS A 55 -1.37 -7.49 -3.46
N ALA A 56 -0.60 -7.20 -4.50
CA ALA A 56 0.22 -8.20 -5.17
C ALA A 56 1.44 -8.57 -4.30
N TRP A 57 1.96 -9.78 -4.48
CA TRP A 57 3.14 -10.26 -3.77
C TRP A 57 4.19 -10.72 -4.77
N LEU A 58 5.41 -10.28 -4.56
CA LEU A 58 6.56 -10.70 -5.35
C LEU A 58 7.46 -11.56 -4.47
N HIS A 59 7.72 -12.78 -4.90
CA HIS A 59 8.63 -13.69 -4.22
C HIS A 59 9.97 -13.71 -4.96
N ILE A 60 11.04 -13.38 -4.25
CA ILE A 60 12.38 -13.41 -4.82
C ILE A 60 13.30 -14.33 -4.03
N ALA A 61 14.11 -15.09 -4.74
CA ALA A 61 15.15 -15.92 -4.15
C ALA A 61 16.44 -15.10 -4.08
N VAL A 62 16.90 -14.83 -2.87
CA VAL A 62 18.12 -14.08 -2.60
C VAL A 62 19.18 -15.04 -2.07
N THR A 63 20.32 -15.11 -2.75
CA THR A 63 21.45 -15.92 -2.28
C THR A 63 22.36 -15.06 -1.41
N GLY A 64 22.55 -15.50 -0.17
CA GLY A 64 23.43 -14.84 0.78
C GLY A 64 24.91 -15.13 0.49
N GLU A 65 25.80 -14.46 1.24
CA GLU A 65 27.25 -14.64 1.12
C GLU A 65 27.69 -16.06 1.49
N ASP A 66 26.92 -16.72 2.37
CA ASP A 66 27.13 -18.11 2.78
C ASP A 66 26.64 -19.15 1.76
N GLY A 67 26.04 -18.71 0.65
CA GLY A 67 25.45 -19.58 -0.37
C GLY A 67 24.03 -20.03 -0.05
N GLU A 68 23.49 -19.68 1.10
CA GLU A 68 22.11 -19.99 1.47
C GLU A 68 21.12 -19.14 0.68
N VAL A 69 20.02 -19.75 0.27
CA VAL A 69 18.95 -19.08 -0.46
C VAL A 69 17.79 -18.79 0.48
N VAL A 70 17.39 -17.53 0.53
CA VAL A 70 16.24 -17.09 1.31
C VAL A 70 15.18 -16.52 0.35
N ILE A 71 13.94 -16.94 0.54
CA ILE A 71 12.82 -16.40 -0.23
C ILE A 71 12.25 -15.19 0.51
N TRP A 72 12.31 -14.05 -0.15
CA TRP A 72 11.68 -12.82 0.34
C TRP A 72 10.34 -12.64 -0.31
N MET A 73 9.34 -12.36 0.50
CA MET A 73 8.00 -11.99 0.04
C MET A 73 7.85 -10.49 0.14
N ILE A 74 7.74 -9.85 -1.00
CA ILE A 74 7.65 -8.40 -1.10
C ILE A 74 6.21 -8.03 -1.41
N GLU A 75 5.58 -7.29 -0.50
CA GLU A 75 4.26 -6.73 -0.73
C GLU A 75 4.35 -5.55 -1.68
N ALA A 76 3.61 -5.61 -2.77
CA ALA A 76 3.47 -4.54 -3.74
C ALA A 76 2.12 -3.85 -3.58
N GLY A 77 1.90 -2.78 -4.32
CA GLY A 77 0.60 -2.14 -4.38
C GLY A 77 -0.46 -3.04 -5.03
N PRO A 78 -1.72 -2.58 -5.13
CA PRO A 78 -2.79 -3.33 -5.79
C PRO A 78 -2.44 -3.58 -7.25
N PRO A 79 -2.85 -4.74 -7.78
CA PRO A 79 -2.60 -5.07 -9.17
C PRO A 79 -3.34 -4.16 -10.15
#